data_1d7d88f6be60b1649a78647a1cf9e4ba
#
_entry.id   1d7d88f6be60b1649a78647a1cf9e4ba
#
_cell.length_a   1.000
_cell.length_b   1.000
_cell.length_c   1.000
_cell.angle_alpha   90.00
_cell.angle_beta   90.00
_cell.angle_gamma   90.00
#
_symmetry.space_group_name_H-M   'P 1'
#
loop_
_entity.id
_entity.type
_entity.pdbx_description
1 polymer ?
#
loop_
_entity_poly.entity_id
_entity_poly.type
_entity_poly.pdbx_seq_one_letter_code
_entity_poly.pdbx_strand_id
1 'polypeptide(L)'
;MITFQNVSKRYTNGYLALDNVNFNLKAGEFAFLTGHSGAGKSTILKIIAAIESATQGSITVAKHSLQRMRPSQIPYLRREIGIILQNPELLLDRPVFDNVALPLVLAGHNYSDIRSRVRAVLAKVSLQNKEKCFPFELSTGEQQRVAIARAIINKPALLLADEPTGNLDPALATEMMHLFEEFNQLGMTVLIASHDLALINQLQHRVMKIAEGKLL
;
A
#
# COMPACT_ATOMS: atom_id res chain seq x y z
N MET A 1 -5.13 6.23 -13.10
CA MET A 1 -4.03 5.53 -12.39
C MET A 1 -4.22 4.02 -12.39
N ILE A 2 -5.37 3.52 -11.98
CA ILE A 2 -5.70 2.09 -12.01
C ILE A 2 -6.97 1.89 -12.82
N THR A 3 -7.01 0.85 -13.66
CA THR A 3 -8.22 0.45 -14.40
C THR A 3 -8.35 -1.07 -14.35
N PHE A 4 -9.50 -1.56 -13.88
CA PHE A 4 -9.91 -2.95 -13.90
C PHE A 4 -11.08 -3.10 -14.90
N GLN A 5 -10.99 -4.08 -15.80
CA GLN A 5 -12.01 -4.39 -16.80
C GLN A 5 -12.29 -5.89 -16.80
N ASN A 6 -13.48 -6.26 -16.36
CA ASN A 6 -13.99 -7.63 -16.29
C ASN A 6 -13.01 -8.59 -15.57
N VAL A 7 -12.43 -8.14 -14.45
CA VAL A 7 -11.37 -8.85 -13.76
C VAL A 7 -11.95 -9.91 -12.84
N SER A 8 -11.51 -11.16 -13.05
CA SER A 8 -11.82 -12.28 -12.16
C SER A 8 -10.54 -12.94 -11.66
N LYS A 9 -10.57 -13.43 -10.43
CA LYS A 9 -9.47 -14.18 -9.81
C LYS A 9 -9.99 -15.45 -9.17
N ARG A 10 -9.54 -16.59 -9.68
CA ARG A 10 -9.75 -17.91 -9.07
C ARG A 10 -8.41 -18.47 -8.61
N TYR A 11 -8.33 -18.86 -7.36
CA TYR A 11 -7.14 -19.52 -6.80
C TYR A 11 -7.11 -21.00 -7.18
N THR A 12 -5.96 -21.64 -7.05
CA THR A 12 -5.74 -23.07 -7.40
C THR A 12 -6.60 -24.04 -6.61
N ASN A 13 -7.03 -23.67 -5.41
CA ASN A 13 -7.98 -24.42 -4.57
C ASN A 13 -9.44 -24.29 -5.03
N GLY A 14 -9.71 -23.61 -6.16
CA GLY A 14 -11.05 -23.40 -6.71
C GLY A 14 -11.78 -22.15 -6.17
N TYR A 15 -11.27 -21.49 -5.12
CA TYR A 15 -11.90 -20.32 -4.54
C TYR A 15 -11.92 -19.13 -5.52
N LEU A 16 -13.12 -18.59 -5.78
CA LEU A 16 -13.34 -17.40 -6.60
C LEU A 16 -13.26 -16.15 -5.72
N ALA A 17 -12.10 -15.50 -5.74
CA ALA A 17 -11.85 -14.34 -4.90
C ALA A 17 -12.36 -13.03 -5.51
N LEU A 18 -12.39 -12.93 -6.85
CA LEU A 18 -12.94 -11.79 -7.58
C LEU A 18 -13.79 -12.32 -8.75
N ASP A 19 -14.93 -11.70 -8.95
CA ASP A 19 -15.88 -12.04 -10.01
C ASP A 19 -16.29 -10.80 -10.79
N ASN A 20 -15.77 -10.67 -12.02
CA ASN A 20 -16.10 -9.61 -12.98
C ASN A 20 -15.97 -8.18 -12.41
N VAL A 21 -14.89 -7.90 -11.69
CA VAL A 21 -14.65 -6.59 -11.05
C VAL A 21 -14.29 -5.54 -12.09
N ASN A 22 -14.98 -4.39 -12.03
CA ASN A 22 -14.77 -3.25 -12.90
C ASN A 22 -14.66 -1.98 -12.07
N PHE A 23 -13.55 -1.23 -12.17
CA PHE A 23 -13.41 0.10 -11.60
C PHE A 23 -12.26 0.88 -12.24
N ASN A 24 -12.29 2.18 -12.00
CA ASN A 24 -11.21 3.09 -12.36
C ASN A 24 -10.88 3.97 -11.16
N LEU A 25 -9.57 4.15 -10.87
CA LEU A 25 -9.03 5.11 -9.93
C LEU A 25 -8.14 6.10 -10.69
N LYS A 26 -8.46 7.40 -10.62
CA LYS A 26 -7.72 8.45 -11.32
C LYS A 26 -6.39 8.74 -10.61
N ALA A 27 -5.45 9.37 -11.32
CA ALA A 27 -4.22 9.87 -10.69
C ALA A 27 -4.56 10.99 -9.68
N GLY A 28 -3.91 10.97 -8.51
CA GLY A 28 -4.17 11.89 -7.42
C GLY A 28 -5.47 11.64 -6.66
N GLU A 29 -6.24 10.60 -6.99
CA GLU A 29 -7.48 10.25 -6.27
C GLU A 29 -7.14 9.51 -4.97
N PHE A 30 -7.88 9.82 -3.90
CA PHE A 30 -7.91 9.05 -2.68
C PHE A 30 -9.20 8.21 -2.66
N ALA A 31 -9.10 6.91 -2.42
CA ALA A 31 -10.26 6.03 -2.33
C ALA A 31 -10.08 4.95 -1.27
N PHE A 32 -11.21 4.57 -0.68
CA PHE A 32 -11.32 3.40 0.19
C PHE A 32 -11.91 2.21 -0.56
N LEU A 33 -11.40 1.02 -0.24
CA LEU A 33 -11.97 -0.26 -0.63
C LEU A 33 -12.49 -0.94 0.63
N THR A 34 -13.81 -1.01 0.82
CA THR A 34 -14.44 -1.56 2.02
C THR A 34 -15.23 -2.83 1.74
N GLY A 35 -15.37 -3.67 2.76
CA GLY A 35 -16.10 -4.94 2.69
C GLY A 35 -15.69 -5.85 3.85
N HIS A 36 -16.48 -6.92 4.10
CA HIS A 36 -16.17 -7.88 5.15
C HIS A 36 -14.83 -8.60 4.93
N SER A 37 -14.33 -9.29 5.96
CA SER A 37 -13.13 -10.13 5.82
C SER A 37 -13.39 -11.21 4.75
N GLY A 38 -12.40 -11.45 3.88
CA GLY A 38 -12.53 -12.39 2.75
C GLY A 38 -13.30 -11.87 1.53
N ALA A 39 -13.82 -10.63 1.52
CA ALA A 39 -14.57 -10.08 0.39
C ALA A 39 -13.75 -9.90 -0.91
N GLY A 40 -12.41 -9.95 -0.85
CA GLY A 40 -11.53 -9.78 -2.01
C GLY A 40 -10.65 -8.53 -1.97
N LYS A 41 -10.71 -7.70 -0.91
CA LYS A 41 -9.93 -6.45 -0.78
C LYS A 41 -8.43 -6.67 -0.98
N SER A 42 -7.82 -7.51 -0.17
CA SER A 42 -6.37 -7.81 -0.25
C SER A 42 -5.99 -8.46 -1.59
N THR A 43 -6.89 -9.23 -2.21
CA THR A 43 -6.67 -9.79 -3.55
C THR A 43 -6.56 -8.68 -4.60
N ILE A 44 -7.42 -7.66 -4.56
CA ILE A 44 -7.32 -6.49 -5.45
C ILE A 44 -5.98 -5.79 -5.27
N LEU A 45 -5.57 -5.49 -4.01
CA LEU A 45 -4.30 -4.83 -3.73
C LEU A 45 -3.10 -5.66 -4.21
N LYS A 46 -3.09 -6.98 -3.97
CA LYS A 46 -2.03 -7.89 -4.44
C LYS A 46 -1.94 -7.95 -5.95
N ILE A 47 -3.06 -7.89 -6.67
CA ILE A 47 -3.07 -7.86 -8.13
C ILE A 47 -2.51 -6.53 -8.64
N ILE A 48 -2.90 -5.38 -8.06
CA ILE A 48 -2.37 -4.06 -8.44
C ILE A 48 -0.85 -4.02 -8.25
N ALA A 49 -0.35 -4.63 -7.16
CA ALA A 49 1.08 -4.71 -6.86
C ALA A 49 1.84 -5.77 -7.69
N ALA A 50 1.15 -6.46 -8.62
CA ALA A 50 1.69 -7.59 -9.38
C ALA A 50 2.29 -8.71 -8.49
N ILE A 51 1.77 -8.89 -7.26
CA ILE A 51 2.07 -10.02 -6.37
C ILE A 51 1.27 -11.24 -6.81
N GLU A 52 0.00 -11.00 -7.21
CA GLU A 52 -0.91 -12.00 -7.76
C GLU A 52 -1.29 -11.63 -9.19
N SER A 53 -1.64 -12.63 -9.99
CA SER A 53 -2.16 -12.43 -11.34
C SER A 53 -3.67 -12.66 -11.38
N ALA A 54 -4.39 -11.87 -12.16
CA ALA A 54 -5.79 -12.15 -12.47
C ALA A 54 -5.91 -13.43 -13.32
N THR A 55 -7.04 -14.13 -13.19
CA THR A 55 -7.38 -15.29 -14.05
C THR A 55 -7.97 -14.82 -15.37
N GLN A 56 -8.77 -13.75 -15.35
CA GLN A 56 -9.43 -13.17 -16.52
C GLN A 56 -9.51 -11.64 -16.40
N GLY A 57 -9.81 -11.00 -17.52
CA GLY A 57 -9.97 -9.54 -17.60
C GLY A 57 -8.66 -8.81 -17.92
N SER A 58 -8.72 -7.48 -17.91
CA SER A 58 -7.55 -6.63 -18.17
C SER A 58 -7.35 -5.62 -17.05
N ILE A 59 -6.08 -5.36 -16.73
CA ILE A 59 -5.68 -4.48 -15.63
C ILE A 59 -4.58 -3.56 -16.13
N THR A 60 -4.79 -2.27 -15.93
CA THR A 60 -3.75 -1.26 -16.17
C THR A 60 -3.43 -0.57 -14.85
N VAL A 61 -2.15 -0.47 -14.49
CA VAL A 61 -1.64 0.24 -13.32
C VAL A 61 -0.58 1.24 -13.78
N ALA A 62 -0.72 2.48 -13.40
CA ALA A 62 0.03 3.61 -13.95
C ALA A 62 -0.12 3.65 -15.49
N LYS A 63 0.83 3.16 -16.24
CA LYS A 63 0.76 3.05 -17.72
C LYS A 63 1.02 1.61 -18.18
N HIS A 64 1.11 0.67 -17.23
CA HIS A 64 1.50 -0.70 -17.49
C HIS A 64 0.27 -1.62 -17.57
N SER A 65 0.13 -2.37 -18.67
CA SER A 65 -0.84 -3.48 -18.76
C SER A 65 -0.24 -4.72 -18.08
N LEU A 66 -0.83 -5.14 -16.96
CA LEU A 66 -0.26 -6.23 -16.14
C LEU A 66 -0.21 -7.56 -16.88
N GLN A 67 -1.18 -7.85 -17.77
CA GLN A 67 -1.23 -9.08 -18.56
C GLN A 67 -0.08 -9.18 -19.59
N ARG A 68 0.47 -8.05 -20.00
CA ARG A 68 1.55 -7.98 -21.01
C ARG A 68 2.93 -7.79 -20.39
N MET A 69 2.99 -7.64 -19.07
CA MET A 69 4.28 -7.43 -18.38
C MET A 69 5.09 -8.72 -18.32
N ARG A 70 6.38 -8.60 -18.66
CA ARG A 70 7.36 -9.66 -18.43
C ARG A 70 7.80 -9.64 -16.96
N PRO A 71 8.18 -10.79 -16.37
CA PRO A 71 8.66 -10.84 -14.98
C PRO A 71 9.79 -9.83 -14.67
N SER A 72 10.68 -9.58 -15.63
CA SER A 72 11.76 -8.58 -15.49
C SER A 72 11.29 -7.14 -15.38
N GLN A 73 10.05 -6.83 -15.74
CA GLN A 73 9.48 -5.48 -15.66
C GLN A 73 8.75 -5.22 -14.32
N ILE A 74 8.35 -6.28 -13.60
CA ILE A 74 7.63 -6.17 -12.32
C ILE A 74 8.39 -5.35 -11.28
N PRO A 75 9.73 -5.49 -11.10
CA PRO A 75 10.46 -4.66 -10.14
C PRO A 75 10.39 -3.15 -10.45
N TYR A 76 10.30 -2.76 -11.71
CA TYR A 76 10.16 -1.35 -12.10
C TYR A 76 8.77 -0.81 -11.75
N LEU A 77 7.70 -1.58 -12.02
CA LEU A 77 6.36 -1.23 -11.58
C LEU A 77 6.28 -1.07 -10.05
N ARG A 78 6.87 -2.01 -9.31
CA ARG A 78 6.85 -1.97 -7.83
C ARG A 78 7.61 -0.78 -7.24
N ARG A 79 8.54 -0.16 -7.95
CA ARG A 79 9.19 1.09 -7.53
C ARG A 79 8.26 2.30 -7.62
N GLU A 80 7.23 2.23 -8.47
CA GLU A 80 6.20 3.27 -8.60
C GLU A 80 5.07 3.11 -7.59
N ILE A 81 5.05 2.00 -6.81
CA ILE A 81 4.00 1.64 -5.86
C ILE A 81 4.59 1.52 -4.47
N GLY A 82 4.07 2.29 -3.52
CA GLY A 82 4.27 2.07 -2.09
C GLY A 82 3.23 1.06 -1.59
N ILE A 83 3.67 0.05 -0.83
CA ILE A 83 2.79 -0.98 -0.29
C ILE A 83 2.93 -1.02 1.21
N ILE A 84 1.80 -0.90 1.91
CA ILE A 84 1.66 -1.06 3.35
C ILE A 84 0.76 -2.27 3.57
N LEU A 85 1.30 -3.31 4.19
CA LEU A 85 0.57 -4.53 4.52
C LEU A 85 0.00 -4.43 5.93
N GLN A 86 -1.03 -5.19 6.23
CA GLN A 86 -1.63 -5.31 7.56
C GLN A 86 -0.59 -5.68 8.62
N ASN A 87 0.28 -6.65 8.30
CA ASN A 87 1.48 -6.94 9.08
C ASN A 87 2.66 -6.20 8.42
N PRO A 88 3.43 -5.39 9.15
CA PRO A 88 4.50 -4.55 8.58
C PRO A 88 5.59 -5.30 7.83
N GLU A 89 5.78 -6.60 8.08
CA GLU A 89 6.83 -7.46 7.47
C GLU A 89 8.19 -6.75 7.43
N LEU A 90 8.62 -6.28 8.60
CA LEU A 90 9.92 -5.65 8.76
C LEU A 90 11.02 -6.72 8.81
N LEU A 91 12.20 -6.38 8.32
CA LEU A 91 13.40 -7.20 8.46
C LEU A 91 13.84 -7.12 9.92
N LEU A 92 13.61 -8.19 10.68
CA LEU A 92 13.83 -8.21 12.14
C LEU A 92 15.32 -8.18 12.52
N ASP A 93 16.19 -8.64 11.63
CA ASP A 93 17.65 -8.63 11.75
C ASP A 93 18.30 -7.32 11.29
N ARG A 94 17.52 -6.33 10.93
CA ARG A 94 17.97 -5.02 10.43
C ARG A 94 17.38 -3.88 11.24
N PRO A 95 18.15 -2.82 11.51
CA PRO A 95 17.62 -1.64 12.18
C PRO A 95 16.57 -0.90 11.33
N VAL A 96 15.83 0.01 11.97
CA VAL A 96 14.83 0.87 11.32
C VAL A 96 15.40 1.59 10.11
N PHE A 97 16.62 2.14 10.24
CA PHE A 97 17.30 2.81 9.12
C PHE A 97 17.36 1.93 7.88
N ASP A 98 17.84 0.69 8.01
CA ASP A 98 18.01 -0.25 6.90
C ASP A 98 16.68 -0.72 6.33
N ASN A 99 15.66 -0.93 7.18
CA ASN A 99 14.30 -1.24 6.73
C ASN A 99 13.75 -0.14 5.83
N VAL A 100 13.90 1.11 6.21
CA VAL A 100 13.42 2.27 5.44
C VAL A 100 14.30 2.53 4.22
N ALA A 101 15.61 2.31 4.30
CA ALA A 101 16.56 2.52 3.22
C ALA A 101 16.40 1.51 2.06
N LEU A 102 15.88 0.31 2.35
CA LEU A 102 15.86 -0.82 1.41
C LEU A 102 15.37 -0.47 0.00
N PRO A 103 14.25 0.24 -0.21
CA PRO A 103 13.80 0.59 -1.55
C PRO A 103 14.79 1.48 -2.32
N LEU A 104 15.50 2.38 -1.63
CA LEU A 104 16.50 3.25 -2.25
C LEU A 104 17.78 2.48 -2.60
N VAL A 105 18.19 1.53 -1.74
CA VAL A 105 19.33 0.63 -2.00
C VAL A 105 19.05 -0.19 -3.26
N LEU A 106 17.86 -0.79 -3.36
CA LEU A 106 17.43 -1.57 -4.53
C LEU A 106 17.29 -0.71 -5.81
N ALA A 107 17.04 0.58 -5.64
CA ALA A 107 17.01 1.53 -6.76
C ALA A 107 18.39 2.01 -7.19
N GLY A 108 19.45 1.69 -6.44
CA GLY A 108 20.84 2.05 -6.77
C GLY A 108 21.23 3.47 -6.37
N HIS A 109 20.56 4.08 -5.40
CA HIS A 109 20.93 5.40 -4.88
C HIS A 109 22.24 5.35 -4.09
N ASN A 110 22.99 6.45 -4.09
CA ASN A 110 24.21 6.56 -3.29
C ASN A 110 23.90 6.72 -1.79
N TYR A 111 24.85 6.34 -0.92
CA TYR A 111 24.64 6.29 0.53
C TYR A 111 24.32 7.67 1.15
N SER A 112 24.93 8.74 0.66
CA SER A 112 24.68 10.09 1.19
C SER A 112 23.25 10.56 0.93
N ASP A 113 22.69 10.26 -0.26
CA ASP A 113 21.30 10.54 -0.63
C ASP A 113 20.33 9.67 0.19
N ILE A 114 20.63 8.36 0.33
CA ILE A 114 19.85 7.44 1.16
C ILE A 114 19.75 7.97 2.60
N ARG A 115 20.88 8.33 3.21
CA ARG A 115 20.92 8.82 4.59
C ARG A 115 20.06 10.06 4.79
N SER A 116 20.15 11.03 3.87
CA SER A 116 19.37 12.25 3.91
C SER A 116 17.87 11.98 3.81
N ARG A 117 17.45 11.14 2.83
CA ARG A 117 16.03 10.82 2.61
C ARG A 117 15.45 9.98 3.73
N VAL A 118 16.19 8.98 4.26
CA VAL A 118 15.73 8.16 5.38
C VAL A 118 15.44 9.03 6.60
N ARG A 119 16.36 9.94 6.97
CA ARG A 119 16.15 10.84 8.11
C ARG A 119 14.96 11.77 7.90
N ALA A 120 14.82 12.33 6.70
CA ALA A 120 13.68 13.18 6.37
C ALA A 120 12.33 12.44 6.47
N VAL A 121 12.27 11.19 6.02
CA VAL A 121 11.05 10.37 6.10
C VAL A 121 10.78 9.92 7.53
N LEU A 122 11.81 9.50 8.30
CA LEU A 122 11.66 9.14 9.70
C LEU A 122 11.15 10.31 10.55
N ALA A 123 11.57 11.54 10.25
CA ALA A 123 11.03 12.73 10.90
C ALA A 123 9.54 12.94 10.60
N LYS A 124 9.10 12.68 9.34
CA LYS A 124 7.68 12.78 8.95
C LYS A 124 6.77 11.79 9.68
N VAL A 125 7.29 10.62 10.03
CA VAL A 125 6.54 9.59 10.76
C VAL A 125 6.86 9.57 12.26
N SER A 126 7.46 10.65 12.80
CA SER A 126 7.80 10.81 14.24
C SER A 126 8.71 9.70 14.80
N LEU A 127 9.67 9.22 14.00
CA LEU A 127 10.62 8.16 14.36
C LEU A 127 12.11 8.59 14.26
N GLN A 128 12.42 9.90 14.26
CA GLN A 128 13.78 10.42 14.09
C GLN A 128 14.79 9.87 15.11
N ASN A 129 14.34 9.55 16.33
CA ASN A 129 15.19 9.03 17.40
C ASN A 129 15.29 7.51 17.41
N LYS A 130 14.64 6.82 16.47
CA LYS A 130 14.56 5.34 16.41
C LYS A 130 15.37 4.75 15.26
N GLU A 131 16.19 5.54 14.55
CA GLU A 131 16.90 5.07 13.33
C GLU A 131 17.79 3.82 13.58
N LYS A 132 18.31 3.68 14.80
CA LYS A 132 19.22 2.58 15.20
C LYS A 132 18.50 1.42 15.89
N CYS A 133 17.24 1.59 16.29
CA CYS A 133 16.48 0.55 16.96
C CYS A 133 16.16 -0.59 15.98
N PHE A 134 16.01 -1.78 16.50
CA PHE A 134 15.51 -2.94 15.76
C PHE A 134 13.99 -3.04 15.89
N PRO A 135 13.29 -3.70 14.93
CA PRO A 135 11.83 -3.81 14.96
C PRO A 135 11.26 -4.37 16.26
N PHE A 136 11.93 -5.33 16.90
CA PHE A 136 11.47 -5.93 18.16
C PHE A 136 11.56 -4.99 19.38
N GLU A 137 12.27 -3.85 19.26
CA GLU A 137 12.35 -2.81 20.28
C GLU A 137 11.23 -1.75 20.13
N LEU A 138 10.40 -1.87 19.11
CA LEU A 138 9.36 -0.93 18.74
C LEU A 138 7.98 -1.42 19.14
N SER A 139 7.10 -0.51 19.54
CA SER A 139 5.67 -0.79 19.66
C SER A 139 5.05 -1.11 18.29
N THR A 140 3.89 -1.76 18.28
CA THR A 140 3.16 -2.09 17.05
C THR A 140 2.90 -0.84 16.18
N GLY A 141 2.52 0.28 16.79
CA GLY A 141 2.31 1.55 16.09
C GLY A 141 3.61 2.12 15.51
N GLU A 142 4.75 2.00 16.21
CA GLU A 142 6.05 2.40 15.69
C GLU A 142 6.48 1.52 14.51
N GLN A 143 6.26 0.21 14.59
CA GLN A 143 6.53 -0.73 13.48
C GLN A 143 5.69 -0.37 12.24
N GLN A 144 4.41 -0.02 12.44
CA GLN A 144 3.54 0.41 11.35
C GLN A 144 4.06 1.71 10.71
N ARG A 145 4.52 2.68 11.51
CA ARG A 145 5.15 3.91 10.99
C ARG A 145 6.44 3.64 10.22
N VAL A 146 7.24 2.65 10.63
CA VAL A 146 8.40 2.20 9.84
C VAL A 146 7.97 1.65 8.49
N ALA A 147 6.90 0.83 8.43
CA ALA A 147 6.38 0.30 7.17
C ALA A 147 5.87 1.42 6.25
N ILE A 148 5.19 2.42 6.81
CA ILE A 148 4.77 3.62 6.05
C ILE A 148 5.99 4.36 5.50
N ALA A 149 7.00 4.64 6.35
CA ALA A 149 8.23 5.30 5.93
C ALA A 149 8.92 4.54 4.77
N ARG A 150 9.02 3.22 4.89
CA ARG A 150 9.55 2.34 3.83
C ARG A 150 8.74 2.41 2.54
N ALA A 151 7.42 2.47 2.63
CA ALA A 151 6.55 2.51 1.46
C ALA A 151 6.66 3.83 0.68
N ILE A 152 6.87 4.97 1.37
CA ILE A 152 6.87 6.30 0.74
C ILE A 152 8.25 6.85 0.39
N ILE A 153 9.35 6.21 0.82
CA ILE A 153 10.72 6.73 0.67
C ILE A 153 11.10 7.02 -0.79
N ASN A 154 10.58 6.24 -1.74
CA ASN A 154 10.79 6.41 -3.19
C ASN A 154 9.84 7.46 -3.80
N LYS A 155 8.98 8.11 -3.00
CA LYS A 155 7.93 9.02 -3.49
C LYS A 155 7.08 8.35 -4.60
N PRO A 156 6.43 7.21 -4.30
CA PRO A 156 5.67 6.47 -5.30
C PRO A 156 4.48 7.27 -5.81
N ALA A 157 4.08 7.03 -7.06
CA ALA A 157 2.89 7.65 -7.64
C ALA A 157 1.58 7.06 -7.09
N LEU A 158 1.65 5.83 -6.57
CA LEU A 158 0.52 5.08 -6.01
C LEU A 158 0.91 4.50 -4.64
N LEU A 159 0.06 4.73 -3.64
CA LEU A 159 0.15 4.11 -2.31
C LEU A 159 -1.02 3.13 -2.14
N LEU A 160 -0.70 1.89 -1.82
CA LEU A 160 -1.64 0.82 -1.47
C LEU A 160 -1.49 0.50 0.01
N ALA A 161 -2.58 0.47 0.76
CA ALA A 161 -2.56 0.08 2.16
C ALA A 161 -3.65 -0.96 2.45
N ASP A 162 -3.27 -2.07 3.05
CA ASP A 162 -4.17 -3.15 3.47
C ASP A 162 -4.33 -3.10 4.98
N GLU A 163 -5.49 -2.63 5.46
CA GLU A 163 -5.84 -2.48 6.88
C GLU A 163 -4.75 -1.76 7.71
N PRO A 164 -4.27 -0.57 7.26
CA PRO A 164 -3.06 0.05 7.84
C PRO A 164 -3.24 0.51 9.30
N THR A 165 -4.47 0.59 9.78
CA THR A 165 -4.82 1.05 11.13
C THR A 165 -5.44 -0.03 12.02
N GLY A 166 -5.61 -1.25 11.51
CA GLY A 166 -6.36 -2.31 12.18
C GLY A 166 -5.81 -2.76 13.55
N ASN A 167 -4.54 -2.48 13.85
CA ASN A 167 -3.88 -2.82 15.12
C ASN A 167 -3.46 -1.58 15.94
N LEU A 168 -4.03 -0.39 15.61
CA LEU A 168 -3.69 0.86 16.25
C LEU A 168 -4.84 1.33 17.15
N ASP A 169 -4.52 2.09 18.19
CA ASP A 169 -5.53 2.83 18.93
C ASP A 169 -6.18 3.93 18.06
N PRO A 170 -7.40 4.40 18.41
CA PRO A 170 -8.14 5.34 17.57
C PRO A 170 -7.41 6.67 17.31
N ALA A 171 -6.64 7.17 18.28
CA ALA A 171 -5.91 8.43 18.12
C ALA A 171 -4.78 8.27 17.09
N LEU A 172 -4.01 7.20 17.21
CA LEU A 172 -2.93 6.88 16.28
C LEU A 172 -3.47 6.51 14.88
N ALA A 173 -4.61 5.83 14.81
CA ALA A 173 -5.29 5.55 13.54
C ALA A 173 -5.66 6.83 12.79
N THR A 174 -6.21 7.82 13.51
CA THR A 174 -6.55 9.14 12.95
C THR A 174 -5.29 9.88 12.47
N GLU A 175 -4.22 9.90 13.26
CA GLU A 175 -2.94 10.50 12.87
C GLU A 175 -2.38 9.87 11.58
N MET A 176 -2.45 8.55 11.47
CA MET A 176 -1.99 7.83 10.27
C MET A 176 -2.83 8.19 9.04
N MET A 177 -4.14 8.34 9.18
CA MET A 177 -4.99 8.73 8.05
C MET A 177 -4.73 10.16 7.60
N HIS A 178 -4.51 11.11 8.51
CA HIS A 178 -4.08 12.46 8.14
C HIS A 178 -2.75 12.45 7.38
N LEU A 179 -1.80 11.60 7.78
CA LEU A 179 -0.55 11.45 7.05
C LEU A 179 -0.78 10.95 5.61
N PHE A 180 -1.73 10.03 5.38
CA PHE A 180 -2.09 9.59 4.03
C PHE A 180 -2.77 10.72 3.22
N GLU A 181 -3.60 11.56 3.86
CA GLU A 181 -4.18 12.74 3.21
C GLU A 181 -3.11 13.76 2.80
N GLU A 182 -2.10 14.01 3.66
CA GLU A 182 -0.96 14.87 3.31
C GLU A 182 -0.23 14.34 2.06
N PHE A 183 0.00 13.03 1.98
CA PHE A 183 0.65 12.46 0.79
C PHE A 183 -0.23 12.58 -0.46
N ASN A 184 -1.54 12.43 -0.31
CA ASN A 184 -2.47 12.61 -1.41
C ASN A 184 -2.49 14.08 -1.89
N GLN A 185 -2.48 15.06 -0.98
CA GLN A 185 -2.38 16.49 -1.32
C GLN A 185 -1.09 16.83 -2.08
N LEU A 186 -0.03 16.04 -1.88
CA LEU A 186 1.22 16.14 -2.66
C LEU A 186 1.14 15.45 -4.04
N GLY A 187 -0.05 14.97 -4.43
CA GLY A 187 -0.33 14.37 -5.75
C GLY A 187 -0.22 12.83 -5.79
N MET A 188 0.06 12.16 -4.67
CA MET A 188 0.08 10.70 -4.60
C MET A 188 -1.34 10.14 -4.72
N THR A 189 -1.52 9.11 -5.54
CA THR A 189 -2.78 8.35 -5.56
C THR A 189 -2.81 7.40 -4.38
N VAL A 190 -3.92 7.33 -3.65
CA VAL A 190 -4.02 6.50 -2.43
C VAL A 190 -5.21 5.56 -2.54
N LEU A 191 -4.98 4.27 -2.30
CA LEU A 191 -6.03 3.24 -2.20
C LEU A 191 -5.84 2.46 -0.90
N ILE A 192 -6.80 2.59 0.01
CA ILE A 192 -6.78 1.95 1.32
C ILE A 192 -7.90 0.92 1.41
N ALA A 193 -7.55 -0.34 1.65
CA ALA A 193 -8.50 -1.35 2.07
C ALA A 193 -8.71 -1.21 3.59
N SER A 194 -9.95 -1.01 4.00
CA SER A 194 -10.33 -0.94 5.42
C SER A 194 -11.77 -1.37 5.64
N HIS A 195 -12.04 -1.91 6.83
CA HIS A 195 -13.38 -2.22 7.30
C HIS A 195 -13.87 -1.26 8.41
N ASP A 196 -13.04 -0.28 8.80
CA ASP A 196 -13.39 0.75 9.78
C ASP A 196 -14.27 1.83 9.15
N LEU A 197 -15.60 1.63 9.23
CA LEU A 197 -16.56 2.56 8.66
C LEU A 197 -16.59 3.92 9.37
N ALA A 198 -16.24 3.98 10.66
CA ALA A 198 -16.21 5.24 11.40
C ALA A 198 -15.11 6.17 10.83
N LEU A 199 -13.91 5.61 10.65
CA LEU A 199 -12.77 6.32 10.10
C LEU A 199 -12.99 6.70 8.62
N ILE A 200 -13.56 5.79 7.81
CA ILE A 200 -13.89 6.04 6.40
C ILE A 200 -14.89 7.21 6.27
N ASN A 201 -15.96 7.23 7.09
CA ASN A 201 -16.97 8.28 7.05
C ASN A 201 -16.45 9.64 7.49
N GLN A 202 -15.48 9.68 8.42
CA GLN A 202 -14.85 10.91 8.87
C GLN A 202 -14.08 11.63 7.74
N LEU A 203 -13.45 10.88 6.83
CA LEU A 203 -12.54 11.44 5.82
C LEU A 203 -13.21 11.79 4.49
N GLN A 204 -14.48 11.42 4.29
CA GLN A 204 -15.32 11.81 3.14
C GLN A 204 -14.70 11.60 1.74
N HIS A 205 -13.82 10.60 1.60
CA HIS A 205 -13.26 10.21 0.30
C HIS A 205 -14.17 9.19 -0.41
N ARG A 206 -13.87 8.92 -1.68
CA ARG A 206 -14.58 7.90 -2.46
C ARG A 206 -14.50 6.53 -1.79
N VAL A 207 -15.63 5.84 -1.69
CA VAL A 207 -15.72 4.48 -1.13
C VAL A 207 -16.15 3.52 -2.22
N MET A 208 -15.39 2.46 -2.42
CA MET A 208 -15.72 1.32 -3.27
C MET A 208 -16.05 0.14 -2.35
N LYS A 209 -17.28 -0.36 -2.41
CA LYS A 209 -17.72 -1.48 -1.58
C LYS A 209 -17.60 -2.78 -2.34
N ILE A 210 -16.92 -3.77 -1.74
CA ILE A 210 -16.79 -5.12 -2.29
C ILE A 210 -17.48 -6.14 -1.39
N ALA A 211 -18.26 -7.03 -2.00
CA ALA A 211 -18.89 -8.17 -1.34
C ALA A 211 -18.83 -9.38 -2.25
N GLU A 212 -18.47 -10.54 -1.70
CA GLU A 212 -18.39 -11.82 -2.44
C GLU A 212 -17.63 -11.72 -3.76
N GLY A 213 -16.54 -10.97 -3.76
CA GLY A 213 -15.70 -10.77 -4.95
C GLY A 213 -16.24 -9.80 -5.99
N LYS A 214 -17.37 -9.11 -5.75
CA LYS A 214 -17.99 -8.14 -6.66
C LYS A 214 -17.99 -6.74 -6.08
N LEU A 215 -17.78 -5.73 -6.90
CA LEU A 215 -18.04 -4.33 -6.54
C LEU A 215 -19.54 -4.03 -6.64
N LEU A 216 -20.04 -3.32 -5.61
CA LEU A 216 -21.45 -2.93 -5.47
C LEU A 216 -21.63 -1.49 -5.97
#